data_7ef96f0200c3265aadbd20ade665facc
#
_entry.id   7ef96f0200c3265aadbd20ade665facc
#
_cell.length_a   1.000
_cell.length_b   1.000
_cell.length_c   1.000
_cell.angle_alpha   90.00
_cell.angle_beta   90.00
_cell.angle_gamma   90.00
#
_symmetry.space_group_name_H-M   'P 1'
#
loop_
_entity.id
_entity.type
_entity.pdbx_description
1 polymer ?
#
loop_
_entity_poly.entity_id
_entity_poly.type
_entity_poly.pdbx_seq_one_letter_code
_entity_poly.pdbx_strand_id
1 'polypeptide(L)'
;MVAILLGKGFEEAEAIVPADLLRRAGVEVALVGVGGTQITGAHGIPVTADLALEELDRDQVELLMLPGGLGGVETISGDVRAQALIQHCYDEGRWLAAICAAPTILANLGMLDRRRAVCYPGMEDLMGSAVVQKGSSVVVDGHIVTGEAPGAAFPFGLKLVEILKGADAAAQVLH
;
A
#
# COMPACT_ATOMS: atom_id res chain seq x y z
N MET A 1 2.50 -14.08 -1.62
CA MET A 1 2.93 -12.97 -2.50
C MET A 1 2.50 -11.62 -1.94
N VAL A 2 3.14 -10.55 -2.37
CA VAL A 2 2.69 -9.19 -2.14
C VAL A 2 1.87 -8.73 -3.34
N ALA A 3 0.69 -8.15 -3.10
CA ALA A 3 -0.12 -7.51 -4.13
C ALA A 3 -0.12 -6.00 -3.92
N ILE A 4 0.15 -5.24 -4.98
CA ILE A 4 0.10 -3.77 -4.97
C ILE A 4 -1.03 -3.35 -5.91
N LEU A 5 -2.07 -2.71 -5.37
CA LEU A 5 -3.21 -2.26 -6.17
C LEU A 5 -2.91 -0.95 -6.88
N LEU A 6 -3.08 -0.94 -8.20
CA LEU A 6 -2.90 0.25 -9.02
C LEU A 6 -4.24 0.71 -9.57
N GLY A 7 -4.73 1.84 -9.09
CA GLY A 7 -5.86 2.55 -9.69
C GLY A 7 -5.37 3.71 -10.53
N LYS A 8 -6.13 4.12 -11.53
CA LYS A 8 -5.78 5.28 -12.36
C LYS A 8 -5.51 6.51 -11.48
N GLY A 9 -4.38 7.16 -11.69
CA GLY A 9 -3.96 8.29 -10.87
C GLY A 9 -3.22 7.92 -9.60
N PHE A 10 -2.75 6.66 -9.47
CA PHE A 10 -1.88 6.27 -8.35
C PHE A 10 -0.57 7.07 -8.38
N GLU A 11 0.05 7.26 -7.22
CA GLU A 11 1.36 7.93 -7.13
C GLU A 11 2.46 6.94 -7.52
N GLU A 12 3.15 7.22 -8.63
CA GLU A 12 4.12 6.30 -9.24
C GLU A 12 5.24 5.90 -8.28
N ALA A 13 5.86 6.87 -7.61
CA ALA A 13 6.96 6.60 -6.68
C ALA A 13 6.52 5.67 -5.54
N GLU A 14 5.31 5.85 -5.04
CA GLU A 14 4.79 5.09 -3.90
C GLU A 14 4.48 3.64 -4.24
N ALA A 15 4.22 3.34 -5.50
CA ALA A 15 4.01 1.96 -5.96
C ALA A 15 5.31 1.31 -6.41
N ILE A 16 6.11 2.00 -7.22
CA ILE A 16 7.27 1.40 -7.90
C ILE A 16 8.45 1.21 -6.95
N VAL A 17 8.73 2.17 -6.07
CA VAL A 17 9.85 2.03 -5.12
C VAL A 17 9.68 0.81 -4.22
N PRO A 18 8.55 0.62 -3.51
CA PRO A 18 8.36 -0.59 -2.73
C PRO A 18 8.39 -1.88 -3.57
N ALA A 19 7.80 -1.86 -4.77
CA ALA A 19 7.82 -3.02 -5.67
C ALA A 19 9.24 -3.41 -6.04
N ASP A 20 10.08 -2.44 -6.41
CA ASP A 20 11.48 -2.66 -6.75
C ASP A 20 12.26 -3.23 -5.56
N LEU A 21 12.14 -2.61 -4.40
CA LEU A 21 12.84 -3.06 -3.19
C LEU A 21 12.43 -4.49 -2.78
N LEU A 22 11.14 -4.79 -2.82
CA LEU A 22 10.64 -6.13 -2.50
C LEU A 22 11.14 -7.18 -3.50
N ARG A 23 11.11 -6.88 -4.79
CA ARG A 23 11.63 -7.78 -5.82
C ARG A 23 13.14 -7.99 -5.68
N ARG A 24 13.91 -6.95 -5.35
CA ARG A 24 15.34 -7.07 -5.03
C ARG A 24 15.58 -8.02 -3.86
N ALA A 25 14.69 -8.05 -2.89
CA ALA A 25 14.77 -8.94 -1.75
C ALA A 25 14.28 -10.37 -2.05
N GLY A 26 13.91 -10.67 -3.28
CA GLY A 26 13.41 -11.98 -3.68
C GLY A 26 11.96 -12.26 -3.29
N VAL A 27 11.19 -11.21 -2.96
CA VAL A 27 9.77 -11.35 -2.65
C VAL A 27 8.97 -11.39 -3.95
N GLU A 28 8.02 -12.30 -4.04
CA GLU A 28 7.07 -12.34 -5.16
C GLU A 28 6.11 -11.18 -5.04
N VAL A 29 6.11 -10.28 -6.02
CA VAL A 29 5.27 -9.07 -6.07
C VAL A 29 4.48 -9.05 -7.36
N ALA A 30 3.17 -8.87 -7.24
CA ALA A 30 2.29 -8.59 -8.38
C ALA A 30 1.80 -7.13 -8.30
N LEU A 31 1.97 -6.40 -9.39
CA LEU A 31 1.26 -5.15 -9.63
C LEU A 31 -0.12 -5.52 -10.17
N VAL A 32 -1.16 -5.12 -9.46
CA VAL A 32 -2.54 -5.55 -9.74
C VAL A 32 -3.37 -4.34 -10.16
N GLY A 33 -3.86 -4.36 -11.39
CA GLY A 33 -4.63 -3.24 -11.94
C GLY A 33 -6.10 -3.29 -11.55
N VAL A 34 -6.62 -2.19 -11.07
CA VAL A 34 -8.05 -1.99 -10.81
C VAL A 34 -8.64 -1.30 -12.05
N GLY A 35 -9.50 -2.03 -12.75
CA GLY A 35 -10.10 -1.54 -14.00
C GLY A 35 -9.32 -1.92 -15.26
N GLY A 36 -8.41 -2.89 -15.18
CA GLY A 36 -7.61 -3.39 -16.29
C GLY A 36 -6.13 -3.46 -15.94
N THR A 37 -5.27 -3.70 -16.95
CA THR A 37 -3.83 -3.84 -16.74
C THR A 37 -3.02 -2.63 -17.21
N GLN A 38 -3.59 -1.73 -18.01
CA GLN A 38 -2.93 -0.51 -18.45
C GLN A 38 -3.36 0.63 -17.54
N ILE A 39 -2.49 1.02 -16.59
CA ILE A 39 -2.81 2.00 -15.56
C ILE A 39 -1.84 3.18 -15.66
N THR A 40 -2.36 4.38 -15.81
CA THR A 40 -1.56 5.60 -15.84
C THR A 40 -1.58 6.27 -14.46
N GLY A 41 -0.41 6.59 -13.93
CA GLY A 41 -0.25 7.24 -12.63
C GLY A 41 -0.57 8.74 -12.65
N ALA A 42 -0.49 9.34 -11.48
CA ALA A 42 -0.82 10.74 -11.25
C ALA A 42 0.03 11.72 -12.06
N HIS A 43 1.25 11.33 -12.42
CA HIS A 43 2.20 12.15 -13.18
C HIS A 43 2.35 11.67 -14.63
N GLY A 44 1.36 10.94 -15.14
CA GLY A 44 1.28 10.56 -16.55
C GLY A 44 2.17 9.38 -16.95
N ILE A 45 2.73 8.64 -16.01
CA ILE A 45 3.58 7.49 -16.31
C ILE A 45 2.68 6.25 -16.48
N PRO A 46 2.61 5.66 -17.70
CA PRO A 46 1.84 4.45 -17.91
C PRO A 46 2.58 3.23 -17.36
N VAL A 47 1.86 2.38 -16.68
CA VAL A 47 2.39 1.13 -16.11
C VAL A 47 1.50 -0.02 -16.58
N THR A 48 2.12 -1.09 -17.04
CA THR A 48 1.41 -2.35 -17.30
C THR A 48 1.45 -3.20 -16.03
N ALA A 49 0.27 -3.43 -15.43
CA ALA A 49 0.15 -4.32 -14.29
C ALA A 49 0.40 -5.78 -14.69
N ASP A 50 0.87 -6.58 -13.73
CA ASP A 50 1.11 -8.00 -13.96
C ASP A 50 -0.18 -8.77 -14.19
N LEU A 51 -1.27 -8.36 -13.51
CA LEU A 51 -2.61 -8.92 -13.70
C LEU A 51 -3.67 -7.89 -13.34
N ALA A 52 -4.89 -8.14 -13.82
CA ALA A 52 -6.05 -7.40 -13.41
C ALA A 52 -6.58 -7.94 -12.06
N LEU A 53 -7.28 -7.10 -11.31
CA LEU A 53 -7.81 -7.49 -10.00
C LEU A 53 -8.70 -8.74 -10.07
N GLU A 54 -9.48 -8.90 -11.14
CA GLU A 54 -10.34 -10.05 -11.35
C GLU A 54 -9.59 -11.38 -11.44
N GLU A 55 -8.32 -11.32 -11.82
CA GLU A 55 -7.46 -12.49 -12.00
C GLU A 55 -6.69 -12.88 -10.72
N LEU A 56 -6.72 -12.02 -9.70
CA LEU A 56 -5.96 -12.24 -8.47
C LEU A 56 -6.63 -13.30 -7.59
N ASP A 57 -5.84 -14.31 -7.21
CA ASP A 57 -6.23 -15.25 -6.15
C ASP A 57 -5.93 -14.61 -4.79
N ARG A 58 -6.97 -14.15 -4.10
CA ARG A 58 -6.84 -13.46 -2.82
C ARG A 58 -6.20 -14.31 -1.73
N ASP A 59 -6.29 -15.64 -1.83
CA ASP A 59 -5.72 -16.53 -0.83
C ASP A 59 -4.19 -16.60 -0.91
N GLN A 60 -3.59 -16.15 -2.01
CA GLN A 60 -2.16 -16.05 -2.19
C GLN A 60 -1.55 -14.76 -1.64
N VAL A 61 -2.37 -13.80 -1.23
CA VAL A 61 -1.90 -12.49 -0.77
C VAL A 61 -1.51 -12.55 0.70
N GLU A 62 -0.22 -12.46 1.00
CA GLU A 62 0.30 -12.34 2.37
C GLU A 62 0.39 -10.90 2.85
N LEU A 63 0.57 -9.97 1.92
CA LEU A 63 0.61 -8.53 2.18
C LEU A 63 -0.04 -7.79 1.03
N LEU A 64 -1.01 -6.94 1.35
CA LEU A 64 -1.69 -6.07 0.38
C LEU A 64 -1.21 -4.64 0.59
N MET A 65 -0.68 -4.02 -0.46
CA MET A 65 -0.17 -2.65 -0.41
C MET A 65 -1.01 -1.72 -1.27
N LEU A 66 -1.35 -0.57 -0.71
CA LEU A 66 -2.15 0.48 -1.33
C LEU A 66 -1.28 1.74 -1.48
N PRO A 67 -0.83 2.09 -2.70
CA PRO A 67 -0.19 3.37 -2.94
C PRO A 67 -1.18 4.52 -2.86
N GLY A 68 -0.67 5.72 -2.65
CA GLY A 68 -1.47 6.93 -2.66
C GLY A 68 -1.73 7.46 -4.06
N GLY A 69 -1.85 8.78 -4.16
CA GLY A 69 -2.37 9.44 -5.34
C GLY A 69 -3.89 9.51 -5.24
N LEU A 70 -4.44 10.73 -5.31
CA LEU A 70 -5.88 10.93 -5.06
C LEU A 70 -6.77 10.13 -6.03
N GLY A 71 -6.38 10.08 -7.32
CA GLY A 71 -7.13 9.31 -8.31
C GLY A 71 -7.12 7.80 -8.04
N GLY A 72 -5.96 7.28 -7.63
CA GLY A 72 -5.82 5.86 -7.27
C GLY A 72 -6.63 5.51 -6.03
N VAL A 73 -6.58 6.35 -5.02
CA VAL A 73 -7.36 6.17 -3.78
C VAL A 73 -8.86 6.20 -4.08
N GLU A 74 -9.31 7.13 -4.91
CA GLU A 74 -10.71 7.21 -5.33
C GLU A 74 -11.15 5.95 -6.08
N THR A 75 -10.32 5.46 -7.00
CA THR A 75 -10.59 4.25 -7.77
C THR A 75 -10.73 3.03 -6.86
N ILE A 76 -9.78 2.84 -5.93
CA ILE A 76 -9.80 1.72 -4.98
C ILE A 76 -11.01 1.82 -4.04
N SER A 77 -11.29 3.02 -3.53
CA SER A 77 -12.43 3.25 -2.64
C SER A 77 -13.77 2.96 -3.31
N GLY A 78 -13.87 3.23 -4.60
CA GLY A 78 -15.10 3.03 -5.37
C GLY A 78 -15.25 1.63 -5.99
N ASP A 79 -14.25 0.77 -5.87
CA ASP A 79 -14.29 -0.56 -6.47
C ASP A 79 -14.67 -1.63 -5.45
N VAL A 80 -15.78 -2.33 -5.72
CA VAL A 80 -16.34 -3.33 -4.79
C VAL A 80 -15.37 -4.50 -4.57
N ARG A 81 -14.66 -4.94 -5.62
CA ARG A 81 -13.69 -6.05 -5.52
C ARG A 81 -12.46 -5.64 -4.73
N ALA A 82 -11.97 -4.41 -4.93
CA ALA A 82 -10.86 -3.88 -4.16
C ALA A 82 -11.21 -3.79 -2.67
N GLN A 83 -12.40 -3.28 -2.36
CA GLN A 83 -12.88 -3.20 -0.98
C GLN A 83 -13.02 -4.60 -0.34
N ALA A 84 -13.54 -5.56 -1.09
CA ALA A 84 -13.66 -6.94 -0.63
C ALA A 84 -12.30 -7.58 -0.36
N LEU A 85 -11.30 -7.32 -1.20
CA LEU A 85 -9.94 -7.81 -1.00
C LEU A 85 -9.30 -7.22 0.25
N ILE A 86 -9.45 -5.91 0.47
CA ILE A 86 -8.94 -5.24 1.67
C ILE A 86 -9.56 -5.86 2.92
N GLN A 87 -10.88 -6.03 2.92
CA GLN A 87 -11.60 -6.61 4.05
C GLN A 87 -11.17 -8.06 4.29
N HIS A 88 -11.00 -8.85 3.23
CA HIS A 88 -10.52 -10.23 3.34
C HIS A 88 -9.14 -10.30 4.00
N CYS A 89 -8.20 -9.49 3.55
CA CYS A 89 -6.86 -9.45 4.13
C CYS A 89 -6.90 -9.04 5.60
N TYR A 90 -7.73 -8.07 5.94
CA TYR A 90 -7.90 -7.64 7.33
C TYR A 90 -8.46 -8.77 8.20
N ASP A 91 -9.54 -9.41 7.75
CA ASP A 91 -10.23 -10.47 8.51
C ASP A 91 -9.33 -11.70 8.71
N GLU A 92 -8.48 -12.01 7.71
CA GLU A 92 -7.56 -13.13 7.76
C GLU A 92 -6.25 -12.82 8.49
N GLY A 93 -6.10 -11.63 9.06
CA GLY A 93 -4.89 -11.22 9.77
C GLY A 93 -3.67 -11.06 8.88
N ARG A 94 -3.89 -10.83 7.57
CA ARG A 94 -2.82 -10.57 6.60
C ARG A 94 -2.29 -9.16 6.79
N TRP A 95 -1.08 -8.90 6.28
CA TRP A 95 -0.51 -7.56 6.32
C TRP A 95 -1.26 -6.62 5.39
N LEU A 96 -1.56 -5.42 5.89
CA LEU A 96 -2.05 -4.30 5.10
C LEU A 96 -1.04 -3.16 5.18
N ALA A 97 -0.70 -2.60 4.04
CA ALA A 97 0.23 -1.48 3.95
C ALA A 97 -0.40 -0.37 3.10
N ALA A 98 -0.35 0.86 3.57
CA ALA A 98 -0.92 2.00 2.86
C ALA A 98 -0.08 3.24 3.09
N ILE A 99 0.12 4.05 2.04
CA ILE A 99 0.98 5.23 2.11
C ILE A 99 0.26 6.47 1.59
N CYS A 100 0.61 7.63 2.15
CA CYS A 100 0.17 8.95 1.68
C CYS A 100 -1.33 9.16 1.91
N ALA A 101 -2.14 9.23 0.87
CA ALA A 101 -3.59 9.34 0.99
C ALA A 101 -4.27 7.99 1.25
N ALA A 102 -3.62 6.87 0.95
CA ALA A 102 -4.22 5.54 1.03
C ALA A 102 -4.59 5.08 2.46
N PRO A 103 -3.89 5.48 3.54
CA PRO A 103 -4.35 5.15 4.89
C PRO A 103 -5.78 5.59 5.19
N THR A 104 -6.28 6.64 4.53
CA THR A 104 -7.68 7.07 4.69
C THR A 104 -8.69 6.02 4.25
N ILE A 105 -8.32 5.12 3.32
CA ILE A 105 -9.16 3.99 2.92
C ILE A 105 -9.36 3.06 4.12
N LEU A 106 -8.27 2.71 4.80
CA LEU A 106 -8.31 1.83 5.98
C LEU A 106 -9.05 2.48 7.13
N ALA A 107 -8.82 3.78 7.34
CA ALA A 107 -9.52 4.54 8.39
C ALA A 107 -11.05 4.55 8.15
N ASN A 108 -11.45 4.76 6.90
CA ASN A 108 -12.86 4.77 6.53
C ASN A 108 -13.56 3.42 6.73
N LEU A 109 -12.79 2.33 6.71
CA LEU A 109 -13.29 0.98 6.98
C LEU A 109 -13.21 0.61 8.48
N GLY A 110 -12.80 1.52 9.35
CA GLY A 110 -12.67 1.28 10.79
C GLY A 110 -11.44 0.48 11.19
N MET A 111 -10.56 0.18 10.24
CA MET A 111 -9.38 -0.68 10.46
C MET A 111 -8.26 0.00 11.23
N LEU A 112 -8.29 1.33 11.32
CA LEU A 112 -7.30 2.12 12.06
C LEU A 112 -7.83 2.68 13.39
N ASP A 113 -9.01 2.27 13.80
CA ASP A 113 -9.61 2.78 15.05
C ASP A 113 -8.69 2.52 16.23
N ARG A 114 -8.28 3.62 16.91
CA ARG A 114 -7.39 3.64 18.08
C ARG A 114 -5.98 3.10 17.80
N ARG A 115 -5.62 2.86 16.52
CA ARG A 115 -4.28 2.42 16.14
C ARG A 115 -3.41 3.63 15.84
N ARG A 116 -2.10 3.46 16.08
CA ARG A 116 -1.11 4.42 15.61
C ARG A 116 -0.99 4.29 14.10
N ALA A 117 -0.95 5.42 13.41
CA ALA A 117 -0.84 5.45 11.96
C ALA A 117 -0.28 6.80 11.50
N VAL A 118 0.09 6.88 10.25
CA VAL A 118 0.48 8.14 9.61
C VAL A 118 -0.21 8.21 8.24
N CYS A 119 -0.41 9.43 7.76
CA CYS A 119 -0.99 9.70 6.44
C CYS A 119 -0.34 10.95 5.85
N TYR A 120 -0.75 11.31 4.65
CA TYR A 120 -0.29 12.53 4.01
C TYR A 120 -0.63 13.75 4.89
N PRO A 121 0.34 14.66 5.13
CA PRO A 121 0.11 15.85 5.97
C PRO A 121 -1.05 16.70 5.45
N GLY A 122 -1.98 17.01 6.35
CA GLY A 122 -3.21 17.73 6.03
C GLY A 122 -4.43 16.83 5.84
N MET A 123 -4.27 15.51 5.85
CA MET A 123 -5.38 14.54 5.72
C MET A 123 -5.76 13.90 7.06
N GLU A 124 -5.22 14.38 8.16
CA GLU A 124 -5.42 13.78 9.48
C GLU A 124 -6.89 13.72 9.90
N ASP A 125 -7.69 14.69 9.47
CA ASP A 125 -9.13 14.72 9.77
C ASP A 125 -9.90 13.56 9.12
N LEU A 126 -9.31 12.92 8.12
CA LEU A 126 -9.91 11.76 7.44
C LEU A 126 -9.51 10.42 8.05
N MET A 127 -8.71 10.45 9.12
CA MET A 127 -8.17 9.24 9.76
C MET A 127 -9.05 8.69 10.89
N GLY A 128 -10.23 9.25 11.09
CA GLY A 128 -11.16 8.78 12.13
C GLY A 128 -10.54 8.85 13.52
N SER A 129 -10.64 7.76 14.29
CA SER A 129 -10.10 7.67 15.65
C SER A 129 -8.65 7.17 15.70
N ALA A 130 -7.95 7.08 14.56
CA ALA A 130 -6.53 6.72 14.53
C ALA A 130 -5.69 7.73 15.31
N VAL A 131 -4.65 7.25 15.97
CA VAL A 131 -3.68 8.10 16.67
C VAL A 131 -2.58 8.46 15.67
N VAL A 132 -2.74 9.62 15.02
CA VAL A 132 -1.85 10.02 13.92
C VAL A 132 -0.50 10.48 14.47
N GLN A 133 0.57 9.85 13.98
CA GLN A 133 1.95 10.12 14.36
C GLN A 133 2.57 11.12 13.39
N LYS A 134 2.23 12.40 13.52
CA LYS A 134 2.76 13.46 12.63
C LYS A 134 4.29 13.47 12.65
N GLY A 135 4.88 13.57 11.45
CA GLY A 135 6.33 13.61 11.29
C GLY A 135 7.02 12.26 11.28
N SER A 136 6.30 11.17 11.47
CA SER A 136 6.83 9.82 11.29
C SER A 136 6.75 9.43 9.82
N SER A 137 7.84 8.91 9.26
CA SER A 137 7.83 8.44 7.85
C SER A 137 7.04 7.15 7.70
N VAL A 138 7.15 6.24 8.67
CA VAL A 138 6.50 4.92 8.65
C VAL A 138 6.04 4.56 10.07
N VAL A 139 4.85 4.03 10.18
CA VAL A 139 4.28 3.53 11.45
C VAL A 139 3.78 2.10 11.26
N VAL A 140 4.14 1.22 12.18
CA VAL A 140 3.65 -0.17 12.21
C VAL A 140 2.82 -0.34 13.49
N ASP A 141 1.60 -0.81 13.35
CA ASP A 141 0.74 -1.16 14.48
C ASP A 141 -0.04 -2.43 14.12
N GLY A 142 0.20 -3.50 14.88
CA GLY A 142 -0.35 -4.82 14.56
C GLY A 142 0.14 -5.29 13.19
N HIS A 143 -0.78 -5.66 12.33
CA HIS A 143 -0.49 -6.09 10.95
C HIS A 143 -0.73 -4.96 9.93
N ILE A 144 -0.68 -3.71 10.36
CA ILE A 144 -0.89 -2.56 9.47
C ILE A 144 0.34 -1.67 9.46
N VAL A 145 0.82 -1.36 8.25
CA VAL A 145 1.95 -0.46 8.01
C VAL A 145 1.42 0.76 7.28
N THR A 146 1.70 1.95 7.80
CA THR A 146 1.33 3.19 7.11
C THR A 146 2.56 4.04 6.85
N GLY A 147 2.58 4.74 5.72
CA GLY A 147 3.63 5.64 5.29
C GLY A 147 3.10 7.04 5.04
N GLU A 148 3.96 8.05 5.18
CA GLU A 148 3.52 9.44 5.21
C GLU A 148 3.23 10.05 3.84
N ALA A 149 4.18 9.93 2.90
CA ALA A 149 4.18 10.71 1.66
C ALA A 149 5.15 10.12 0.65
N PRO A 150 5.22 10.63 -0.60
CA PRO A 150 6.15 10.11 -1.60
C PRO A 150 7.61 10.06 -1.13
N GLY A 151 8.04 11.06 -0.35
CA GLY A 151 9.38 11.08 0.22
C GLY A 151 9.67 9.95 1.20
N ALA A 152 8.64 9.28 1.71
CA ALA A 152 8.76 8.11 2.59
C ALA A 152 8.72 6.78 1.83
N ALA A 153 8.67 6.78 0.50
CA ALA A 153 8.55 5.55 -0.29
C ALA A 153 9.69 4.56 -0.03
N PHE A 154 10.93 5.05 0.10
CA PHE A 154 12.08 4.20 0.44
C PHE A 154 11.98 3.59 1.84
N PRO A 155 11.88 4.37 2.93
CA PRO A 155 11.75 3.79 4.27
C PRO A 155 10.49 2.91 4.41
N PHE A 156 9.40 3.24 3.73
CA PHE A 156 8.20 2.40 3.69
C PHE A 156 8.46 1.05 3.03
N GLY A 157 9.05 1.06 1.84
CA GLY A 157 9.42 -0.18 1.13
C GLY A 157 10.42 -1.02 1.91
N LEU A 158 11.42 -0.40 2.53
CA LEU A 158 12.40 -1.10 3.38
C LEU A 158 11.73 -1.74 4.59
N LYS A 159 10.74 -1.09 5.19
CA LYS A 159 9.98 -1.68 6.29
C LYS A 159 9.22 -2.93 5.85
N LEU A 160 8.65 -2.92 4.65
CA LEU A 160 7.97 -4.10 4.10
C LEU A 160 8.96 -5.25 3.85
N VAL A 161 10.16 -4.94 3.33
CA VAL A 161 11.22 -5.95 3.19
C VAL A 161 11.62 -6.52 4.56
N GLU A 162 11.81 -5.66 5.55
CA GLU A 162 12.17 -6.06 6.91
C GLU A 162 11.12 -7.02 7.51
N ILE A 163 9.84 -6.69 7.35
CA ILE A 163 8.73 -7.51 7.84
C ILE A 163 8.73 -8.91 7.21
N LEU A 164 8.97 -8.99 5.91
CA LEU A 164 8.85 -10.25 5.16
C LEU A 164 10.14 -11.05 5.10
N LYS A 165 11.31 -10.41 5.17
CA LYS A 165 12.62 -11.04 4.95
C LYS A 165 13.64 -10.75 6.03
N GLY A 166 13.35 -9.88 6.99
CA GLY A 166 14.26 -9.53 8.08
C GLY A 166 15.12 -8.29 7.82
N ALA A 167 15.73 -7.79 8.88
CA ALA A 167 16.50 -6.55 8.86
C ALA A 167 17.74 -6.62 7.94
N ASP A 168 18.41 -7.78 7.87
CA ASP A 168 19.59 -7.96 7.03
C ASP A 168 19.24 -7.83 5.55
N ALA A 169 18.12 -8.42 5.13
CA ALA A 169 17.62 -8.29 3.76
C ALA A 169 17.30 -6.83 3.42
N ALA A 170 16.67 -6.11 4.35
CA ALA A 170 16.35 -4.69 4.16
C ALA A 170 17.62 -3.84 4.00
N ALA A 171 18.68 -4.14 4.73
CA ALA A 171 19.97 -3.45 4.58
C ALA A 171 20.64 -3.76 3.24
N GLN A 172 20.57 -5.02 2.78
CA GLN A 172 21.24 -5.46 1.56
C GLN A 172 20.63 -4.89 0.28
N VAL A 173 19.31 -4.67 0.22
CA VAL A 173 18.64 -4.17 -1.00
C VAL A 173 19.02 -2.72 -1.33
N LEU A 174 19.70 -2.02 -0.45
CA LEU A 174 20.19 -0.65 -0.69
C LEU A 174 21.47 -0.59 -1.52
N HIS A 175 22.07 -1.73 -1.84
CA HIS A 175 23.37 -1.80 -2.54
C HIS A 175 23.33 -2.57 -3.85
#